data_25dfe7eefc02f7b197a189b880c407a5
#
_entry.id   25dfe7eefc02f7b197a189b880c407a5
#
_cell.length_a   1.000
_cell.length_b   1.000
_cell.length_c   1.000
_cell.angle_alpha   90.00
_cell.angle_beta   90.00
_cell.angle_gamma   90.00
#
_symmetry.space_group_name_H-M   'P 1'
#
loop_
_entity.id
_entity.type
_entity.pdbx_description
1 polymer ?
#
loop_
_entity_poly.entity_id
_entity_poly.type
_entity_poly.pdbx_seq_one_letter_code
_entity_poly.pdbx_strand_id
1 'polypeptide(L)'
;MYRFILALLLACLCLGCEETEVKQVPPQLVVEGWIDSGGFPIVKLTTTVPISKRLQSTDSLDRFLVRWAKVTVSDGTREVVLTGMPNRDYFPPYIYTTSEMRGEVGKTYTLKVDYQDFHAHAVTTIPKPVALSRISAEEIPLYPGWFKLRINFKDDPTTTDYYKI
;
A
#
# COMPACT_ATOMS: atom_id res chain seq x y z
N MET A 1 -53.21 -35.08 1.42
CA MET A 1 -53.03 -33.62 1.64
C MET A 1 -51.65 -33.30 2.19
N TYR A 2 -51.23 -33.84 3.31
CA TYR A 2 -49.87 -33.54 3.90
C TYR A 2 -48.67 -33.82 2.98
N ARG A 3 -48.75 -34.87 2.18
CA ARG A 3 -47.64 -35.24 1.26
C ARG A 3 -47.42 -34.21 0.14
N PHE A 4 -48.50 -33.58 -0.32
CA PHE A 4 -48.41 -32.49 -1.32
C PHE A 4 -47.85 -31.18 -0.73
N ILE A 5 -48.21 -30.87 0.51
CA ILE A 5 -47.72 -29.68 1.22
C ILE A 5 -46.23 -29.84 1.51
N LEU A 6 -45.79 -31.05 1.91
CA LEU A 6 -44.38 -31.34 2.17
C LEU A 6 -43.53 -31.26 0.89
N ALA A 7 -44.06 -31.76 -0.24
CA ALA A 7 -43.37 -31.67 -1.54
C ALA A 7 -43.29 -30.23 -2.05
N LEU A 8 -44.33 -29.42 -1.83
CA LEU A 8 -44.32 -28.00 -2.18
C LEU A 8 -43.31 -27.21 -1.33
N LEU A 9 -43.20 -27.50 -0.02
CA LEU A 9 -42.23 -26.88 0.90
C LEU A 9 -40.80 -27.27 0.52
N LEU A 10 -40.56 -28.51 0.12
CA LEU A 10 -39.26 -28.98 -0.35
C LEU A 10 -38.82 -28.31 -1.67
N ALA A 11 -39.77 -28.09 -2.60
CA ALA A 11 -39.52 -27.39 -3.85
C ALA A 11 -39.18 -25.91 -3.67
N CYS A 12 -39.75 -25.24 -2.67
CA CYS A 12 -39.42 -23.84 -2.35
C CYS A 12 -38.02 -23.65 -1.77
N LEU A 13 -37.44 -24.68 -1.14
CA LEU A 13 -36.07 -24.63 -0.59
C LEU A 13 -34.96 -24.70 -1.67
N CYS A 14 -35.30 -25.12 -2.89
CA CYS A 14 -34.35 -25.25 -4.00
C CYS A 14 -34.24 -23.99 -4.87
N LEU A 15 -35.00 -22.92 -4.61
CA LEU A 15 -35.04 -21.70 -5.42
C LEU A 15 -34.16 -20.55 -4.90
N GLY A 16 -33.27 -20.82 -3.95
CA GLY A 16 -32.60 -19.78 -3.15
C GLY A 16 -31.09 -19.58 -3.39
N CYS A 17 -30.52 -19.93 -4.53
CA CYS A 17 -29.16 -19.54 -4.87
C CYS A 17 -29.14 -18.75 -6.18
N GLU A 18 -29.32 -17.44 -6.09
CA GLU A 18 -28.91 -16.52 -7.14
C GLU A 18 -27.40 -16.31 -6.97
N GLU A 19 -26.60 -16.90 -7.86
CA GLU A 19 -25.19 -16.51 -7.98
C GLU A 19 -25.17 -15.04 -8.43
N THR A 20 -24.83 -14.16 -7.51
CA THR A 20 -24.59 -12.73 -7.84
C THR A 20 -23.40 -12.67 -8.76
N GLU A 21 -23.63 -12.43 -10.05
CA GLU A 21 -22.57 -12.22 -11.03
C GLU A 21 -21.76 -11.00 -10.62
N VAL A 22 -20.55 -11.21 -10.10
CA VAL A 22 -19.64 -10.12 -9.75
C VAL A 22 -19.19 -9.46 -11.03
N LYS A 23 -19.68 -8.23 -11.28
CA LYS A 23 -19.32 -7.43 -12.45
C LYS A 23 -17.80 -7.30 -12.53
N GLN A 24 -17.21 -7.76 -13.63
CA GLN A 24 -15.80 -7.62 -13.90
C GLN A 24 -15.46 -6.14 -14.08
N VAL A 25 -14.67 -5.59 -13.17
CA VAL A 25 -14.15 -4.22 -13.27
C VAL A 25 -12.79 -4.29 -14.00
N PRO A 26 -12.53 -3.40 -14.97
CA PRO A 26 -11.22 -3.32 -15.62
C PRO A 26 -10.10 -3.16 -14.58
N PRO A 27 -8.91 -3.76 -14.82
CA PRO A 27 -7.77 -3.58 -13.94
C PRO A 27 -7.44 -2.09 -13.79
N GLN A 28 -7.13 -1.67 -12.56
CA GLN A 28 -6.67 -0.32 -12.25
C GLN A 28 -5.19 -0.36 -11.86
N LEU A 29 -4.44 0.68 -12.16
CA LEU A 29 -3.08 0.84 -11.67
C LEU A 29 -3.10 1.20 -10.17
N VAL A 30 -2.32 0.47 -9.40
CA VAL A 30 -2.09 0.74 -7.98
C VAL A 30 -0.66 1.23 -7.81
N VAL A 31 -0.51 2.43 -7.26
CA VAL A 31 0.78 3.07 -7.03
C VAL A 31 0.98 3.22 -5.53
N GLU A 32 2.07 2.69 -5.01
CA GLU A 32 2.53 2.89 -3.64
C GLU A 32 3.96 3.42 -3.70
N GLY A 33 4.21 4.58 -3.10
CA GLY A 33 5.54 5.18 -3.15
C GLY A 33 5.83 6.03 -1.92
N TRP A 34 7.10 6.10 -1.55
CA TRP A 34 7.60 6.94 -0.46
C TRP A 34 9.04 7.37 -0.73
N ILE A 35 9.45 8.40 -0.04
CA ILE A 35 10.81 8.89 0.02
C ILE A 35 11.09 9.39 1.44
N ASP A 36 12.05 8.75 2.10
CA ASP A 36 12.45 9.12 3.45
C ASP A 36 13.61 10.12 3.44
N SER A 37 13.77 10.86 4.53
CA SER A 37 14.93 11.76 4.71
C SER A 37 16.24 10.96 4.65
N GLY A 38 17.14 11.34 3.73
CA GLY A 38 18.38 10.63 3.46
C GLY A 38 18.24 9.33 2.65
N GLY A 39 17.01 8.83 2.47
CA GLY A 39 16.68 7.62 1.70
C GLY A 39 16.55 7.87 0.20
N PHE A 40 16.49 6.81 -0.56
CA PHE A 40 16.15 6.84 -1.97
C PHE A 40 14.63 6.72 -2.18
N PRO A 41 14.07 7.27 -3.27
CA PRO A 41 12.67 7.05 -3.60
C PRO A 41 12.40 5.57 -3.88
N ILE A 42 11.33 5.05 -3.34
CA ILE A 42 10.86 3.68 -3.56
C ILE A 42 9.43 3.76 -4.08
N VAL A 43 9.16 3.10 -5.21
CA VAL A 43 7.83 3.01 -5.79
C VAL A 43 7.51 1.57 -6.14
N LYS A 44 6.34 1.09 -5.73
CA LYS A 44 5.79 -0.21 -6.10
C LYS A 44 4.59 0.00 -7.00
N LEU A 45 4.50 -0.77 -8.07
CA LEU A 45 3.43 -0.70 -9.04
C LEU A 45 2.80 -2.07 -9.22
N THR A 46 1.49 -2.12 -9.05
CA THR A 46 0.68 -3.32 -9.32
C THR A 46 -0.59 -2.94 -10.06
N THR A 47 -1.30 -3.94 -10.57
CA THR A 47 -2.69 -3.78 -10.99
C THR A 47 -3.62 -4.39 -9.95
N THR A 48 -4.86 -3.89 -9.88
CA THR A 48 -5.87 -4.46 -8.99
C THR A 48 -6.13 -5.93 -9.27
N VAL A 49 -6.35 -6.71 -8.20
CA VAL A 49 -6.69 -8.14 -8.28
C VAL A 49 -8.21 -8.27 -8.31
N PRO A 50 -8.82 -8.90 -9.35
CA PRO A 50 -10.24 -9.15 -9.37
C PRO A 50 -10.68 -10.06 -8.20
N ILE A 51 -11.73 -9.67 -7.47
CA ILE A 51 -12.28 -10.42 -6.32
C ILE A 51 -12.72 -11.83 -6.71
N SER A 52 -13.13 -12.02 -7.97
CA SER A 52 -13.55 -13.32 -8.51
C SER A 52 -12.43 -14.35 -8.71
N LYS A 53 -11.17 -13.91 -8.64
CA LYS A 53 -10.01 -14.80 -8.80
C LYS A 53 -9.55 -15.32 -7.45
N ARG A 54 -9.69 -16.62 -7.20
CA ARG A 54 -9.01 -17.28 -6.09
C ARG A 54 -7.50 -17.26 -6.35
N LEU A 55 -6.77 -16.54 -5.51
CA LEU A 55 -5.32 -16.59 -5.51
C LEU A 55 -4.90 -17.89 -4.80
N GLN A 56 -4.31 -18.82 -5.54
CA GLN A 56 -3.90 -20.12 -5.01
C GLN A 56 -2.58 -20.08 -4.26
N SER A 57 -1.74 -19.08 -4.55
CA SER A 57 -0.45 -18.87 -3.89
C SER A 57 0.01 -17.42 -4.04
N THR A 58 0.99 -17.00 -3.23
CA THR A 58 1.67 -15.70 -3.36
C THR A 58 2.37 -15.53 -4.70
N ASP A 59 2.87 -16.61 -5.32
CA ASP A 59 3.49 -16.59 -6.65
C ASP A 59 2.51 -16.16 -7.74
N SER A 60 1.21 -16.41 -7.53
CA SER A 60 0.17 -15.96 -8.45
C SER A 60 0.00 -14.43 -8.49
N LEU A 61 0.55 -13.69 -7.54
CA LEU A 61 0.55 -12.24 -7.49
C LEU A 61 1.56 -11.61 -8.47
N ASP A 62 2.53 -12.38 -8.93
CA ASP A 62 3.58 -11.91 -9.86
C ASP A 62 3.02 -11.33 -11.17
N ARG A 63 1.89 -11.86 -11.63
CA ARG A 63 1.18 -11.38 -12.83
C ARG A 63 0.54 -9.99 -12.69
N PHE A 64 0.38 -9.51 -11.45
CA PHE A 64 -0.16 -8.18 -11.16
C PHE A 64 0.94 -7.14 -10.98
N LEU A 65 2.20 -7.56 -11.01
CA LEU A 65 3.35 -6.66 -10.99
C LEU A 65 3.46 -5.87 -12.30
N VAL A 66 3.62 -4.56 -12.17
CA VAL A 66 3.92 -3.69 -13.30
C VAL A 66 5.43 -3.48 -13.36
N ARG A 67 6.09 -4.10 -14.36
CA ARG A 67 7.55 -4.10 -14.51
C ARG A 67 8.06 -3.10 -15.56
N TRP A 68 7.20 -2.62 -16.44
CA TRP A 68 7.58 -1.81 -17.61
C TRP A 68 6.82 -0.48 -17.63
N ALA A 69 6.93 0.29 -16.54
CA ALA A 69 6.40 1.63 -16.47
C ALA A 69 7.54 2.65 -16.56
N LYS A 70 7.25 3.83 -17.09
CA LYS A 70 8.11 5.00 -16.91
C LYS A 70 7.72 5.65 -15.57
N VAL A 71 8.65 5.65 -14.64
CA VAL A 71 8.47 6.24 -13.31
C VAL A 71 9.49 7.35 -13.15
N THR A 72 9.05 8.57 -12.85
CA THR A 72 9.91 9.72 -12.63
C THR A 72 9.62 10.39 -11.31
N VAL A 73 10.66 10.91 -10.66
CA VAL A 73 10.56 11.73 -9.46
C VAL A 73 11.31 13.05 -9.70
N SER A 74 10.67 14.15 -9.33
CA SER A 74 11.26 15.49 -9.40
C SER A 74 11.28 16.13 -8.00
N ASP A 75 12.36 16.84 -7.67
CA ASP A 75 12.50 17.69 -6.49
C ASP A 75 12.21 19.18 -6.77
N GLY A 76 11.65 19.46 -7.96
CA GLY A 76 11.35 20.81 -8.44
C GLY A 76 12.50 21.46 -9.19
N THR A 77 13.74 20.97 -9.03
CA THR A 77 14.93 21.47 -9.76
C THR A 77 15.41 20.50 -10.83
N ARG A 78 15.28 19.22 -10.58
CA ARG A 78 15.63 18.14 -11.52
C ARG A 78 14.59 17.03 -11.47
N GLU A 79 14.49 16.31 -12.58
CA GLU A 79 13.65 15.11 -12.70
C GLU A 79 14.58 13.93 -13.00
N VAL A 80 14.37 12.80 -12.32
CA VAL A 80 15.10 11.56 -12.50
C VAL A 80 14.16 10.42 -12.82
N VAL A 81 14.61 9.48 -13.66
CA VAL A 81 13.87 8.27 -13.98
C VAL A 81 14.27 7.17 -13.01
N LEU A 82 13.31 6.48 -12.45
CA LEU A 82 13.53 5.35 -11.56
C LEU A 82 13.70 4.06 -12.37
N THR A 83 14.66 3.24 -11.95
CA THR A 83 14.91 1.92 -12.54
C THR A 83 14.09 0.86 -11.82
N GLY A 84 13.35 0.05 -12.57
CA GLY A 84 12.64 -1.10 -12.04
C GLY A 84 13.60 -2.27 -11.79
N MET A 85 13.55 -2.86 -10.58
CA MET A 85 14.40 -3.98 -10.20
C MET A 85 13.75 -4.93 -9.19
N PRO A 86 14.08 -6.23 -9.24
CA PRO A 86 13.69 -7.17 -8.19
C PRO A 86 14.31 -6.77 -6.86
N ASN A 87 13.50 -6.80 -5.77
CA ASN A 87 14.00 -6.62 -4.42
C ASN A 87 13.14 -7.42 -3.44
N ARG A 88 13.76 -8.40 -2.74
CA ARG A 88 13.08 -9.33 -1.84
C ARG A 88 12.75 -8.76 -0.46
N ASP A 89 13.28 -7.58 -0.14
CA ASP A 89 12.99 -6.89 1.12
C ASP A 89 11.59 -6.26 1.10
N TYR A 90 10.95 -6.23 -0.08
CA TYR A 90 9.61 -5.69 -0.30
C TYR A 90 8.63 -6.77 -0.75
N PHE A 91 7.37 -6.51 -0.48
CA PHE A 91 6.28 -7.29 -1.05
C PHE A 91 5.30 -6.36 -1.78
N PRO A 92 4.97 -6.66 -3.03
CA PRO A 92 5.58 -7.67 -3.91
C PRO A 92 7.06 -7.36 -4.20
N PRO A 93 7.90 -8.37 -4.56
CA PRO A 93 9.37 -8.26 -4.58
C PRO A 93 9.90 -7.57 -5.85
N TYR A 94 9.38 -6.38 -6.14
CA TYR A 94 9.80 -5.55 -7.26
C TYR A 94 9.55 -4.08 -6.95
N ILE A 95 10.55 -3.24 -7.14
CA ILE A 95 10.49 -1.81 -6.86
C ILE A 95 11.06 -1.00 -8.02
N TYR A 96 10.66 0.26 -8.10
CA TYR A 96 11.33 1.29 -8.89
C TYR A 96 12.07 2.21 -7.92
N THR A 97 13.35 2.46 -8.20
CA THR A 97 14.22 3.29 -7.36
C THR A 97 15.33 3.92 -8.18
N THR A 98 16.07 4.86 -7.59
CA THR A 98 17.28 5.46 -8.17
C THR A 98 18.25 5.84 -7.07
N SER A 99 19.54 5.80 -7.35
CA SER A 99 20.58 6.34 -6.47
C SER A 99 20.90 7.82 -6.72
N GLU A 100 20.30 8.43 -7.74
CA GLU A 100 20.62 9.81 -8.15
C GLU A 100 19.90 10.88 -7.33
N MET A 101 18.85 10.50 -6.58
CA MET A 101 18.07 11.41 -5.75
C MET A 101 17.91 10.85 -4.34
N ARG A 102 18.10 11.69 -3.35
CA ARG A 102 17.82 11.37 -1.94
C ARG A 102 16.81 12.35 -1.38
N GLY A 103 16.02 11.87 -0.43
CA GLY A 103 15.07 12.70 0.29
C GLY A 103 15.75 13.70 1.21
N GLU A 104 15.27 14.93 1.19
CA GLU A 104 15.73 16.02 2.06
C GLU A 104 14.54 16.60 2.83
N VAL A 105 14.73 16.84 4.11
CA VAL A 105 13.72 17.45 4.99
C VAL A 105 13.26 18.80 4.42
N GLY A 106 11.95 19.01 4.36
CA GLY A 106 11.34 20.26 3.87
C GLY A 106 11.22 20.35 2.35
N LYS A 107 11.82 19.42 1.59
CA LYS A 107 11.66 19.38 0.13
C LYS A 107 10.38 18.68 -0.27
N THR A 108 9.79 19.18 -1.36
CA THR A 108 8.61 18.63 -2.02
C THR A 108 9.04 17.80 -3.22
N TYR A 109 8.47 16.62 -3.35
CA TYR A 109 8.74 15.67 -4.43
C TYR A 109 7.46 15.41 -5.22
N THR A 110 7.60 15.37 -6.53
CA THR A 110 6.52 15.01 -7.48
C THR A 110 6.86 13.68 -8.12
N LEU A 111 5.99 12.70 -7.94
CA LEU A 111 6.01 11.42 -8.64
C LEU A 111 5.12 11.48 -9.87
N LYS A 112 5.59 10.94 -10.99
CA LYS A 112 4.78 10.66 -12.19
C LYS A 112 5.01 9.21 -12.60
N VAL A 113 3.94 8.55 -13.00
CA VAL A 113 3.93 7.17 -13.48
C VAL A 113 3.15 7.11 -14.77
N ASP A 114 3.79 6.60 -15.81
CA ASP A 114 3.17 6.34 -17.12
C ASP A 114 3.29 4.83 -17.41
N TYR A 115 2.14 4.17 -17.55
CA TYR A 115 2.04 2.75 -17.86
C TYR A 115 0.87 2.47 -18.78
N GLN A 116 1.12 2.10 -20.02
CA GLN A 116 0.08 1.96 -21.06
C GLN A 116 -0.80 3.23 -21.12
N ASP A 117 -2.11 3.08 -20.94
CA ASP A 117 -3.07 4.18 -20.91
C ASP A 117 -3.26 4.79 -19.51
N PHE A 118 -2.51 4.30 -18.51
CA PHE A 118 -2.58 4.80 -17.13
C PHE A 118 -1.54 5.89 -16.90
N HIS A 119 -2.00 7.01 -16.37
CA HIS A 119 -1.17 8.15 -15.96
C HIS A 119 -1.50 8.49 -14.51
N ALA A 120 -0.52 8.47 -13.65
CA ALA A 120 -0.70 8.85 -12.24
C ALA A 120 0.36 9.88 -11.83
N HIS A 121 -0.03 10.77 -10.92
CA HIS A 121 0.89 11.70 -10.29
C HIS A 121 0.56 11.86 -8.82
N ALA A 122 1.59 12.14 -8.02
CA ALA A 122 1.45 12.41 -6.61
C ALA A 122 2.49 13.43 -6.17
N VAL A 123 2.18 14.19 -5.14
CA VAL A 123 3.10 15.18 -4.56
C VAL A 123 3.19 14.91 -3.06
N THR A 124 4.40 14.94 -2.53
CA THR A 124 4.65 14.80 -1.10
C THR A 124 5.77 15.73 -0.66
N THR A 125 5.72 16.15 0.60
CA THR A 125 6.79 16.93 1.22
C THR A 125 7.33 16.17 2.43
N ILE A 126 8.65 16.05 2.54
CA ILE A 126 9.26 15.41 3.72
C ILE A 126 9.14 16.39 4.89
N PRO A 127 8.39 16.07 5.94
CA PRO A 127 8.20 16.96 7.08
C PRO A 127 9.48 17.09 7.90
N LYS A 128 9.56 18.12 8.73
CA LYS A 128 10.61 18.22 9.74
C LYS A 128 10.44 17.12 10.77
N PRO A 129 11.53 16.45 11.18
CA PRO A 129 11.44 15.43 12.22
C PRO A 129 11.04 16.04 13.56
N VAL A 130 10.16 15.35 14.28
CA VAL A 130 9.81 15.72 15.65
C VAL A 130 10.82 15.12 16.61
N ALA A 131 11.42 15.97 17.45
CA ALA A 131 12.39 15.52 18.43
C ALA A 131 11.72 14.72 19.55
N LEU A 132 12.21 13.51 19.79
CA LEU A 132 11.79 12.71 20.94
C LEU A 132 12.48 13.22 22.19
N SER A 133 11.70 13.65 23.19
CA SER A 133 12.23 14.16 24.46
C SER A 133 12.58 13.04 25.42
N ARG A 134 11.88 11.91 25.38
CA ARG A 134 12.14 10.76 26.24
C ARG A 134 11.57 9.47 25.61
N ILE A 135 12.36 8.40 25.72
CA ILE A 135 11.91 7.03 25.45
C ILE A 135 12.14 6.21 26.72
N SER A 136 11.13 5.48 27.19
CA SER A 136 11.25 4.57 28.33
C SER A 136 10.50 3.28 28.05
N ALA A 137 11.02 2.17 28.56
CA ALA A 137 10.38 0.87 28.54
C ALA A 137 10.06 0.48 29.99
N GLU A 138 8.84 0.01 30.23
CA GLU A 138 8.34 -0.45 31.52
C GLU A 138 7.83 -1.88 31.36
N GLU A 139 8.38 -2.81 32.17
CA GLU A 139 7.93 -4.20 32.12
C GLU A 139 6.49 -4.31 32.60
N ILE A 140 5.69 -5.13 31.92
CA ILE A 140 4.29 -5.36 32.29
C ILE A 140 4.25 -6.45 33.34
N PRO A 141 3.85 -6.16 34.62
CA PRO A 141 3.95 -7.11 35.74
C PRO A 141 3.19 -8.43 35.50
N LEU A 142 2.08 -8.39 34.76
CA LEU A 142 1.24 -9.57 34.48
C LEU A 142 1.80 -10.43 33.32
N TYR A 143 2.78 -9.93 32.56
CA TYR A 143 3.34 -10.63 31.41
C TYR A 143 4.87 -10.48 31.40
N PRO A 144 5.61 -11.32 32.17
CA PRO A 144 7.07 -11.25 32.24
C PRO A 144 7.72 -11.30 30.85
N GLY A 145 8.69 -10.42 30.59
CA GLY A 145 9.34 -10.27 29.29
C GLY A 145 8.58 -9.41 28.28
N TRP A 146 7.41 -8.87 28.63
CA TRP A 146 6.67 -7.91 27.84
C TRP A 146 6.89 -6.50 28.37
N PHE A 147 7.11 -5.56 27.46
CA PHE A 147 7.39 -4.18 27.81
C PHE A 147 6.38 -3.22 27.19
N LYS A 148 5.94 -2.25 27.97
CA LYS A 148 5.20 -1.09 27.49
C LYS A 148 6.19 0.00 27.13
N LEU A 149 6.24 0.34 25.83
CA LEU A 149 7.04 1.45 25.35
C LEU A 149 6.28 2.77 25.56
N ARG A 150 6.96 3.75 26.12
CA ARG A 150 6.44 5.12 26.29
C ARG A 150 7.38 6.09 25.59
N ILE A 151 6.82 6.84 24.66
CA ILE A 151 7.53 7.83 23.85
C ILE A 151 6.92 9.19 24.18
N ASN A 152 7.77 10.16 24.52
CA ASN A 152 7.36 11.52 24.81
C ASN A 152 7.98 12.45 23.75
N PHE A 153 7.15 13.30 23.18
CA PHE A 153 7.56 14.34 22.23
C PHE A 153 6.65 15.55 22.38
N LYS A 154 7.08 16.67 21.84
CA LYS A 154 6.27 17.89 21.80
C LYS A 154 5.72 18.04 20.39
N ASP A 155 4.41 18.00 20.28
CA ASP A 155 3.69 18.26 19.06
C ASP A 155 3.64 19.76 18.75
N ASP A 156 3.60 20.14 17.47
CA ASP A 156 3.38 21.51 17.04
C ASP A 156 1.87 21.78 16.90
N PRO A 157 1.26 22.58 17.78
CA PRO A 157 -0.18 22.83 17.74
C PRO A 157 -0.66 23.63 16.52
N THR A 158 0.27 24.12 15.69
CA THR A 158 -0.05 24.91 14.47
C THR A 158 -0.18 24.04 13.22
N THR A 159 0.22 22.77 13.30
CA THR A 159 0.17 21.80 12.18
C THR A 159 -0.80 20.66 12.49
N THR A 160 -1.23 19.95 11.45
CA THR A 160 -1.95 18.69 11.61
C THR A 160 -1.01 17.57 11.22
N ASP A 161 -0.53 16.84 12.21
CA ASP A 161 0.49 15.82 12.05
C ASP A 161 -0.05 14.41 12.34
N TYR A 162 0.50 13.41 11.65
CA TYR A 162 0.14 12.01 11.82
C TYR A 162 1.40 11.22 12.18
N TYR A 163 1.34 10.53 13.31
CA TYR A 163 2.46 9.75 13.83
C TYR A 163 2.18 8.26 13.67
N LYS A 164 3.16 7.52 13.15
CA LYS A 164 3.15 6.06 13.11
C LYS A 164 4.32 5.55 13.95
N ILE A 165 4.01 4.66 14.93
CA ILE A 165 4.95 4.04 15.85
C ILE A 165 5.01 2.54 15.58
#